data_de7d9021f9e7838727664bbdf37fe9ee
#
_entry.id   de7d9021f9e7838727664bbdf37fe9ee
#
_cell.length_a   1.000
_cell.length_b   1.000
_cell.length_c   1.000
_cell.angle_alpha   90.00
_cell.angle_beta   90.00
_cell.angle_gamma   90.00
#
_symmetry.space_group_name_H-M   'P 1'
#
loop_
_entity.id
_entity.type
_entity.pdbx_description
1 polymer ?
#
loop_
_entity_poly.entity_id
_entity_poly.type
_entity_poly.pdbx_seq_one_letter_code
_entity_poly.pdbx_strand_id
1 'polypeptide(L)'
;MNHIRFVHLLRNTLLAALLTGLSSLALAVDKHYTVTAPDGVKLAVQESGDPNGPALIFIHGLLGSRLNWEKQIASPQLQRYRMITYDLRGHGLSDKPDRVEAYRNGRRYADDLAAVLEATTSKRPVLVGWSLGGVVMSNYLAAYGDAKIGGVVYVDGVIELNAALITAHPHLYAGLSSEDLKTHLDAVRTFLGLCFHTQPDAPTFERLVSSAAMASWAMTRATPAMTVDVAEGLPKAKVPVLMLYGGKDELVNLQPSIARARQLNPRIQSKVYENSGHAPFLEEASRFNTDLAAFMDSAAIAAKSSE
;
A
#
# COMPACT_ATOMS: atom_id res chain seq x y z
N MET A 1 35.74 57.71 -17.07
CA MET A 1 36.08 56.25 -17.20
C MET A 1 35.49 55.35 -16.08
N ASN A 2 34.84 55.90 -15.04
CA ASN A 2 34.38 55.08 -13.89
C ASN A 2 32.94 54.62 -13.95
N HIS A 3 32.08 55.20 -14.80
CA HIS A 3 30.66 54.79 -14.88
C HIS A 3 30.39 53.47 -15.64
N ILE A 4 31.24 53.13 -16.60
CA ILE A 4 31.04 51.91 -17.44
C ILE A 4 31.41 50.62 -16.66
N ARG A 5 32.38 50.69 -15.75
CA ARG A 5 32.76 49.51 -14.92
C ARG A 5 31.73 49.14 -13.86
N PHE A 6 30.95 50.11 -13.36
CA PHE A 6 29.94 49.86 -12.34
C PHE A 6 28.69 49.17 -12.91
N VAL A 7 28.29 49.49 -14.14
CA VAL A 7 27.16 48.87 -14.82
C VAL A 7 27.44 47.41 -15.18
N HIS A 8 28.67 47.05 -15.55
CA HIS A 8 29.03 45.67 -15.83
C HIS A 8 29.10 44.79 -14.57
N LEU A 9 29.49 45.36 -13.42
CA LEU A 9 29.56 44.60 -12.16
C LEU A 9 28.15 44.25 -11.65
N LEU A 10 27.17 45.19 -11.72
CA LEU A 10 25.77 44.95 -11.34
C LEU A 10 25.04 43.95 -12.26
N ARG A 11 25.38 43.96 -13.58
CA ARG A 11 24.79 43.04 -14.55
C ARG A 11 25.27 41.60 -14.36
N ASN A 12 26.53 41.40 -13.99
CA ASN A 12 27.10 40.08 -13.75
C ASN A 12 26.64 39.49 -12.40
N THR A 13 26.42 40.31 -11.38
CA THR A 13 25.86 39.85 -10.09
C THR A 13 24.38 39.50 -10.18
N LEU A 14 23.58 40.19 -11.00
CA LEU A 14 22.18 39.81 -11.24
C LEU A 14 22.07 38.52 -12.07
N LEU A 15 22.96 38.27 -13.05
CA LEU A 15 22.94 37.03 -13.82
C LEU A 15 23.42 35.83 -13.00
N ALA A 16 24.36 36.00 -12.07
CA ALA A 16 24.80 34.97 -11.15
C ALA A 16 23.72 34.61 -10.11
N ALA A 17 22.91 35.58 -9.66
CA ALA A 17 21.81 35.36 -8.73
C ALA A 17 20.60 34.67 -9.38
N LEU A 18 20.39 34.82 -10.71
CA LEU A 18 19.33 34.10 -11.44
C LEU A 18 19.69 32.62 -11.73
N LEU A 19 20.98 32.28 -11.78
CA LEU A 19 21.42 30.91 -12.05
C LEU A 19 21.49 30.01 -10.83
N THR A 20 21.44 30.56 -9.61
CA THR A 20 21.37 29.76 -8.36
C THR A 20 19.97 29.43 -7.91
N GLY A 21 18.93 29.96 -8.57
CA GLY A 21 17.50 29.73 -8.23
C GLY A 21 16.81 28.63 -9.05
N LEU A 22 17.47 28.01 -10.02
CA LEU A 22 16.99 26.81 -10.68
C LEU A 22 17.37 25.57 -9.84
N SER A 23 16.76 25.46 -8.63
CA SER A 23 16.53 24.13 -8.07
C SER A 23 15.80 23.34 -9.14
N SER A 24 16.48 22.41 -9.78
CA SER A 24 15.88 21.45 -10.68
C SER A 24 14.73 20.79 -9.90
N LEU A 25 13.49 21.20 -10.16
CA LEU A 25 12.35 20.36 -9.98
C LEU A 25 12.62 19.16 -10.90
N ALA A 26 13.37 18.19 -10.39
CA ALA A 26 13.39 16.87 -10.98
C ALA A 26 11.94 16.43 -10.94
N LEU A 27 11.25 16.51 -12.06
CA LEU A 27 9.95 15.86 -12.23
C LEU A 27 10.19 14.42 -11.83
N ALA A 28 9.53 13.99 -10.78
CA ALA A 28 9.59 12.60 -10.34
C ALA A 28 9.09 11.77 -11.53
N VAL A 29 10.03 11.15 -12.26
CA VAL A 29 9.70 10.30 -13.40
C VAL A 29 9.26 8.97 -12.82
N ASP A 30 8.01 8.61 -13.03
CA ASP A 30 7.52 7.28 -12.68
C ASP A 30 8.37 6.22 -13.38
N LYS A 31 8.98 5.35 -12.59
CA LYS A 31 9.75 4.23 -13.10
C LYS A 31 8.91 2.96 -13.02
N HIS A 32 8.72 2.29 -14.16
CA HIS A 32 8.00 1.03 -14.25
C HIS A 32 8.97 -0.11 -14.59
N TYR A 33 8.86 -1.22 -13.86
CA TYR A 33 9.69 -2.41 -14.11
C TYR A 33 9.03 -3.67 -13.54
N THR A 34 9.66 -4.80 -13.77
CA THR A 34 9.20 -6.09 -13.30
C THR A 34 10.20 -6.68 -12.30
N VAL A 35 9.68 -7.21 -11.19
CA VAL A 35 10.43 -8.01 -10.21
C VAL A 35 9.99 -9.45 -10.34
N THR A 36 10.93 -10.38 -10.36
CA THR A 36 10.63 -11.83 -10.41
C THR A 36 10.71 -12.41 -9.01
N ALA A 37 9.61 -12.98 -8.54
CA ALA A 37 9.53 -13.71 -7.27
C ALA A 37 10.31 -15.05 -7.34
N PRO A 38 10.66 -15.65 -6.20
CA PRO A 38 11.45 -16.89 -6.18
C PRO A 38 10.81 -18.07 -6.93
N ASP A 39 9.48 -18.11 -7.06
CA ASP A 39 8.73 -19.12 -7.81
C ASP A 39 8.50 -18.76 -9.29
N GLY A 40 9.15 -17.69 -9.79
CA GLY A 40 9.11 -17.27 -11.17
C GLY A 40 7.98 -16.30 -11.54
N VAL A 41 7.06 -15.99 -10.61
CA VAL A 41 5.97 -15.01 -10.84
C VAL A 41 6.56 -13.62 -11.01
N LYS A 42 6.15 -12.93 -12.07
CA LYS A 42 6.58 -11.56 -12.38
C LYS A 42 5.60 -10.56 -11.78
N LEU A 43 6.13 -9.63 -11.01
CA LEU A 43 5.39 -8.58 -10.31
C LEU A 43 5.64 -7.23 -10.99
N ALA A 44 4.57 -6.54 -11.39
CA ALA A 44 4.65 -5.20 -11.96
C ALA A 44 4.84 -4.16 -10.85
N VAL A 45 5.92 -3.40 -10.91
CA VAL A 45 6.33 -2.41 -9.91
C VAL A 45 6.37 -1.02 -10.53
N GLN A 46 5.99 -0.01 -9.76
CA GLN A 46 6.11 1.40 -10.08
C GLN A 46 6.78 2.13 -8.92
N GLU A 47 7.74 3.00 -9.23
CA GLU A 47 8.34 3.93 -8.28
C GLU A 47 8.02 5.37 -8.67
N SER A 48 7.71 6.19 -7.68
CA SER A 48 7.34 7.60 -7.81
C SER A 48 7.92 8.42 -6.65
N GLY A 49 7.90 9.74 -6.77
CA GLY A 49 8.42 10.65 -5.73
C GLY A 49 9.94 10.78 -5.76
N ASP A 50 10.54 11.15 -4.63
CA ASP A 50 11.99 11.34 -4.51
C ASP A 50 12.73 9.99 -4.46
N PRO A 51 13.52 9.62 -5.46
CA PRO A 51 14.25 8.35 -5.49
C PRO A 51 15.26 8.20 -4.35
N ASN A 52 15.67 9.30 -3.71
CA ASN A 52 16.61 9.31 -2.59
C ASN A 52 15.90 9.48 -1.23
N GLY A 53 14.60 9.69 -1.23
CA GLY A 53 13.80 9.86 -0.03
C GLY A 53 13.63 8.58 0.78
N PRO A 54 13.18 8.68 2.05
CA PRO A 54 12.75 7.52 2.82
C PRO A 54 11.66 6.76 2.07
N ALA A 55 11.75 5.43 2.06
CA ALA A 55 10.90 4.62 1.19
C ALA A 55 9.58 4.21 1.87
N LEU A 56 8.49 4.26 1.09
CA LEU A 56 7.18 3.71 1.36
C LEU A 56 6.88 2.61 0.35
N ILE A 57 6.45 1.44 0.81
CA ILE A 57 5.96 0.37 -0.07
C ILE A 57 4.47 0.19 0.17
N PHE A 58 3.68 0.45 -0.85
CA PHE A 58 2.22 0.35 -0.83
C PHE A 58 1.76 -0.98 -1.40
N ILE A 59 0.91 -1.68 -0.65
CA ILE A 59 0.40 -3.02 -0.94
C ILE A 59 -1.12 -2.95 -0.98
N HIS A 60 -1.70 -3.18 -2.15
CA HIS A 60 -3.15 -3.07 -2.35
C HIS A 60 -3.93 -4.26 -1.78
N GLY A 61 -5.26 -4.14 -1.75
CA GLY A 61 -6.20 -5.15 -1.28
C GLY A 61 -6.66 -6.15 -2.36
N LEU A 62 -7.57 -7.04 -1.96
CA LEU A 62 -8.25 -7.97 -2.88
C LEU A 62 -8.93 -7.19 -4.00
N LEU A 63 -8.81 -7.69 -5.24
CA LEU A 63 -9.33 -7.05 -6.46
C LEU A 63 -8.75 -5.65 -6.73
N GLY A 64 -7.73 -5.24 -5.98
CA GLY A 64 -7.04 -3.98 -6.17
C GLY A 64 -5.92 -4.04 -7.20
N SER A 65 -5.21 -2.94 -7.31
CA SER A 65 -3.96 -2.79 -8.04
C SER A 65 -3.18 -1.60 -7.50
N ARG A 66 -1.99 -1.33 -8.02
CA ARG A 66 -1.24 -0.11 -7.70
C ARG A 66 -2.02 1.19 -7.93
N LEU A 67 -3.06 1.19 -8.80
CA LEU A 67 -3.93 2.34 -9.05
C LEU A 67 -4.73 2.79 -7.81
N ASN A 68 -4.93 1.92 -6.82
CA ASN A 68 -5.59 2.30 -5.59
C ASN A 68 -4.85 3.44 -4.86
N TRP A 69 -3.53 3.56 -5.05
CA TRP A 69 -2.67 4.53 -4.38
C TRP A 69 -2.47 5.84 -5.15
N GLU A 70 -3.28 6.10 -6.20
CA GLU A 70 -3.13 7.29 -7.05
C GLU A 70 -3.18 8.62 -6.26
N LYS A 71 -4.02 8.70 -5.20
CA LYS A 71 -4.13 9.89 -4.35
C LYS A 71 -2.87 10.12 -3.49
N GLN A 72 -2.17 9.05 -3.13
CA GLN A 72 -0.90 9.09 -2.41
C GLN A 72 0.24 9.48 -3.34
N ILE A 73 0.32 8.82 -4.50
CA ILE A 73 1.33 9.09 -5.54
C ILE A 73 1.25 10.55 -6.02
N ALA A 74 0.05 11.10 -6.22
CA ALA A 74 -0.14 12.48 -6.65
C ALA A 74 -0.01 13.53 -5.53
N SER A 75 0.14 13.12 -4.26
CA SER A 75 0.12 14.03 -3.13
C SER A 75 1.40 14.83 -2.99
N PRO A 76 1.37 16.18 -3.02
CA PRO A 76 2.56 17.00 -2.76
C PRO A 76 3.22 16.73 -1.40
N GLN A 77 2.43 16.35 -0.39
CA GLN A 77 2.92 16.03 0.96
C GLN A 77 3.83 14.81 0.99
N LEU A 78 3.61 13.86 0.05
CA LEU A 78 4.34 12.61 -0.01
C LEU A 78 5.46 12.58 -1.06
N GLN A 79 5.62 13.62 -1.90
CA GLN A 79 6.66 13.67 -2.94
C GLN A 79 8.10 13.60 -2.41
N ARG A 80 8.31 13.93 -1.14
CA ARG A 80 9.62 13.79 -0.47
C ARG A 80 10.01 12.35 -0.15
N TYR A 81 9.09 11.40 -0.31
CA TYR A 81 9.31 9.99 -0.10
C TYR A 81 9.50 9.25 -1.43
N ARG A 82 10.28 8.18 -1.41
CA ARG A 82 10.33 7.21 -2.49
C ARG A 82 9.14 6.27 -2.34
N MET A 83 8.14 6.44 -3.16
CA MET A 83 6.90 5.68 -3.13
C MET A 83 6.97 4.52 -4.12
N ILE A 84 6.86 3.31 -3.61
CA ILE A 84 6.91 2.07 -4.37
C ILE A 84 5.55 1.41 -4.28
N THR A 85 4.92 1.15 -5.41
CA THR A 85 3.68 0.40 -5.52
C THR A 85 3.91 -0.82 -6.39
N TYR A 86 3.23 -1.91 -6.14
CA TYR A 86 3.28 -3.07 -7.02
C TYR A 86 1.92 -3.78 -7.08
N ASP A 87 1.67 -4.46 -8.19
CA ASP A 87 0.50 -5.31 -8.31
C ASP A 87 0.81 -6.68 -7.70
N LEU A 88 0.00 -7.14 -6.76
CA LEU A 88 0.11 -8.48 -6.17
C LEU A 88 -0.01 -9.56 -7.25
N ARG A 89 0.58 -10.75 -7.02
CA ARG A 89 0.32 -11.90 -7.88
C ARG A 89 -1.18 -12.08 -8.10
N GLY A 90 -1.59 -12.37 -9.32
CA GLY A 90 -3.00 -12.54 -9.68
C GLY A 90 -3.76 -11.23 -9.92
N HIS A 91 -3.13 -10.05 -9.81
CA HIS A 91 -3.77 -8.75 -9.95
C HIS A 91 -3.07 -7.87 -11.00
N GLY A 92 -3.76 -6.82 -11.43
CA GLY A 92 -3.24 -5.74 -12.27
C GLY A 92 -2.42 -6.24 -13.46
N LEU A 93 -1.17 -5.80 -13.57
CA LEU A 93 -0.22 -6.19 -14.63
C LEU A 93 0.78 -7.28 -14.19
N SER A 94 0.68 -7.80 -12.96
CA SER A 94 1.46 -8.94 -12.50
C SER A 94 0.97 -10.25 -13.11
N ASP A 95 1.82 -11.26 -13.10
CA ASP A 95 1.47 -12.59 -13.60
C ASP A 95 0.28 -13.19 -12.82
N LYS A 96 -0.52 -13.96 -13.56
CA LYS A 96 -1.76 -14.58 -13.08
C LYS A 96 -1.73 -16.10 -13.31
N PRO A 97 -0.98 -16.86 -12.48
CA PRO A 97 -1.08 -18.32 -12.54
C PRO A 97 -2.56 -18.77 -12.48
N ASP A 98 -2.94 -19.71 -13.32
CA ASP A 98 -4.33 -20.19 -13.44
C ASP A 98 -4.72 -21.26 -12.42
N ARG A 99 -3.79 -21.62 -11.51
CA ARG A 99 -3.97 -22.65 -10.48
C ARG A 99 -4.11 -22.05 -9.08
N VAL A 100 -5.09 -22.54 -8.35
CA VAL A 100 -5.47 -22.10 -7.00
C VAL A 100 -4.31 -22.22 -6.00
N GLU A 101 -3.45 -23.23 -6.13
CA GLU A 101 -2.29 -23.48 -5.27
C GLU A 101 -1.25 -22.36 -5.30
N ALA A 102 -1.23 -21.57 -6.38
CA ALA A 102 -0.34 -20.40 -6.49
C ALA A 102 -0.70 -19.27 -5.50
N TYR A 103 -1.89 -19.35 -4.89
CA TYR A 103 -2.46 -18.25 -4.07
C TYR A 103 -2.85 -18.65 -2.64
N ARG A 104 -3.00 -19.96 -2.33
CA ARG A 104 -3.41 -20.42 -0.99
C ARG A 104 -2.34 -20.28 0.08
N ASN A 105 -1.08 -20.34 -0.30
CA ASN A 105 0.02 -20.25 0.65
C ASN A 105 0.42 -18.79 0.85
N GLY A 106 0.12 -18.21 2.01
CA GLY A 106 0.48 -16.84 2.37
C GLY A 106 1.99 -16.56 2.34
N ARG A 107 2.82 -17.60 2.53
CA ARG A 107 4.28 -17.50 2.39
C ARG A 107 4.70 -16.99 1.00
N ARG A 108 3.99 -17.36 -0.07
CA ARG A 108 4.30 -16.88 -1.43
C ARG A 108 4.16 -15.37 -1.56
N TYR A 109 3.15 -14.79 -0.90
CA TYR A 109 2.97 -13.32 -0.88
C TYR A 109 4.04 -12.63 -0.04
N ALA A 110 4.50 -13.27 1.02
CA ALA A 110 5.64 -12.79 1.81
C ALA A 110 6.94 -12.83 0.98
N ASP A 111 7.15 -13.89 0.20
CA ASP A 111 8.31 -14.05 -0.70
C ASP A 111 8.25 -13.01 -1.85
N ASP A 112 7.06 -12.70 -2.39
CA ASP A 112 6.87 -11.61 -3.35
C ASP A 112 7.29 -10.25 -2.78
N LEU A 113 6.80 -9.92 -1.58
CA LEU A 113 7.16 -8.67 -0.91
C LEU A 113 8.67 -8.64 -0.61
N ALA A 114 9.26 -9.74 -0.20
CA ALA A 114 10.71 -9.83 0.03
C ALA A 114 11.51 -9.58 -1.27
N ALA A 115 11.05 -10.11 -2.40
CA ALA A 115 11.66 -9.87 -3.71
C ALA A 115 11.55 -8.39 -4.13
N VAL A 116 10.40 -7.74 -3.89
CA VAL A 116 10.23 -6.30 -4.14
C VAL A 116 11.16 -5.48 -3.24
N LEU A 117 11.25 -5.80 -1.95
CA LEU A 117 12.17 -5.15 -1.02
C LEU A 117 13.63 -5.25 -1.48
N GLU A 118 14.06 -6.41 -1.93
CA GLU A 118 15.41 -6.65 -2.41
C GLU A 118 15.70 -5.88 -3.70
N ALA A 119 14.79 -5.95 -4.68
CA ALA A 119 14.95 -5.28 -5.97
C ALA A 119 14.97 -3.75 -5.85
N THR A 120 14.26 -3.18 -4.90
CA THR A 120 14.23 -1.74 -4.66
C THR A 120 15.43 -1.23 -3.88
N THR A 121 16.20 -2.10 -3.25
CA THR A 121 17.38 -1.75 -2.42
C THR A 121 17.09 -0.66 -1.37
N SER A 122 15.83 -0.56 -0.94
CA SER A 122 15.39 0.47 -0.01
C SER A 122 15.89 0.19 1.41
N LYS A 123 16.48 1.20 2.04
CA LYS A 123 16.93 1.06 3.44
C LYS A 123 15.72 1.19 4.37
N ARG A 124 15.33 0.08 5.01
CA ARG A 124 14.26 0.00 6.01
C ARG A 124 12.98 0.77 5.62
N PRO A 125 12.30 0.41 4.50
CA PRO A 125 11.08 1.08 4.08
C PRO A 125 9.96 0.85 5.09
N VAL A 126 8.99 1.77 5.14
CA VAL A 126 7.72 1.54 5.82
C VAL A 126 6.77 0.83 4.86
N LEU A 127 6.16 -0.25 5.33
CA LEU A 127 5.14 -1.00 4.60
C LEU A 127 3.75 -0.43 4.89
N VAL A 128 2.95 -0.22 3.85
CA VAL A 128 1.57 0.29 3.95
C VAL A 128 0.67 -0.71 3.22
N GLY A 129 -0.10 -1.48 3.97
CA GLY A 129 -0.93 -2.56 3.42
C GLY A 129 -2.41 -2.34 3.65
N TRP A 130 -3.18 -2.26 2.56
CA TRP A 130 -4.62 -2.14 2.58
C TRP A 130 -5.28 -3.51 2.49
N SER A 131 -6.26 -3.79 3.37
CA SER A 131 -7.09 -5.00 3.30
C SER A 131 -6.25 -6.29 3.20
N LEU A 132 -6.29 -7.01 2.08
CA LEU A 132 -5.43 -8.18 1.79
C LEU A 132 -3.93 -7.83 1.90
N GLY A 133 -3.53 -6.60 1.64
CA GLY A 133 -2.16 -6.12 1.89
C GLY A 133 -1.72 -6.28 3.34
N GLY A 134 -2.65 -6.23 4.28
CA GLY A 134 -2.43 -6.55 5.70
C GLY A 134 -2.02 -8.02 5.90
N VAL A 135 -2.69 -8.96 5.21
CA VAL A 135 -2.32 -10.39 5.21
C VAL A 135 -0.91 -10.58 4.68
N VAL A 136 -0.55 -9.88 3.60
CA VAL A 136 0.80 -9.94 3.01
C VAL A 136 1.85 -9.51 4.04
N MET A 137 1.62 -8.39 4.74
CA MET A 137 2.53 -7.89 5.77
C MET A 137 2.62 -8.82 6.99
N SER A 138 1.49 -9.39 7.44
CA SER A 138 1.48 -10.36 8.55
C SER A 138 2.31 -11.61 8.21
N ASN A 139 2.16 -12.14 7.01
CA ASN A 139 2.95 -13.27 6.52
C ASN A 139 4.44 -12.90 6.31
N TYR A 140 4.72 -11.66 5.86
CA TYR A 140 6.11 -11.20 5.76
C TYR A 140 6.78 -11.12 7.13
N LEU A 141 6.12 -10.54 8.12
CA LEU A 141 6.64 -10.47 9.49
C LEU A 141 6.89 -11.87 10.08
N ALA A 142 6.00 -12.84 9.83
CA ALA A 142 6.16 -14.21 10.27
C ALA A 142 7.37 -14.88 9.61
N ALA A 143 7.57 -14.68 8.30
CA ALA A 143 8.58 -15.37 7.52
C ALA A 143 9.99 -14.75 7.61
N TYR A 144 10.06 -13.41 7.71
CA TYR A 144 11.30 -12.64 7.58
C TYR A 144 11.61 -11.73 8.77
N GLY A 145 10.64 -11.54 9.69
CA GLY A 145 10.76 -10.58 10.78
C GLY A 145 10.77 -9.13 10.29
N ASP A 146 11.25 -8.23 11.13
CA ASP A 146 11.18 -6.79 10.91
C ASP A 146 12.54 -6.09 10.69
N ALA A 147 13.63 -6.83 10.66
CA ALA A 147 14.98 -6.25 10.58
C ALA A 147 15.22 -5.39 9.33
N LYS A 148 14.57 -5.72 8.21
CA LYS A 148 14.73 -5.03 6.92
C LYS A 148 13.73 -3.90 6.69
N ILE A 149 12.79 -3.64 7.62
CA ILE A 149 11.73 -2.62 7.48
C ILE A 149 11.80 -1.58 8.58
N GLY A 150 11.22 -0.39 8.35
CA GLY A 150 11.23 0.72 9.29
C GLY A 150 9.93 0.89 10.08
N GLY A 151 8.84 0.29 9.62
CA GLY A 151 7.52 0.36 10.23
C GLY A 151 6.47 -0.34 9.39
N VAL A 152 5.28 -0.49 9.96
CA VAL A 152 4.14 -1.17 9.31
C VAL A 152 2.86 -0.36 9.54
N VAL A 153 2.12 -0.09 8.48
CA VAL A 153 0.82 0.61 8.51
C VAL A 153 -0.25 -0.32 7.92
N TYR A 154 -1.14 -0.81 8.77
CA TYR A 154 -2.34 -1.54 8.35
C TYR A 154 -3.46 -0.54 8.04
N VAL A 155 -3.94 -0.52 6.81
CA VAL A 155 -5.05 0.33 6.34
C VAL A 155 -6.26 -0.56 6.13
N ASP A 156 -7.23 -0.52 7.04
CA ASP A 156 -8.33 -1.50 7.09
C ASP A 156 -7.84 -2.93 6.84
N GLY A 157 -6.63 -3.17 7.34
CA GLY A 157 -5.82 -4.34 7.00
C GLY A 157 -6.37 -5.60 7.65
N VAL A 158 -6.55 -6.66 6.87
CA VAL A 158 -6.83 -7.99 7.39
C VAL A 158 -5.56 -8.53 8.04
N ILE A 159 -5.53 -8.58 9.37
CA ILE A 159 -4.36 -9.09 10.09
C ILE A 159 -4.32 -10.62 10.15
N GLU A 160 -5.48 -11.28 10.16
CA GLU A 160 -5.67 -12.73 10.06
C GLU A 160 -7.03 -13.04 9.44
N LEU A 161 -7.17 -14.17 8.76
CA LEU A 161 -8.44 -14.63 8.19
C LEU A 161 -9.27 -15.32 9.26
N ASN A 162 -9.98 -14.51 10.07
CA ASN A 162 -10.80 -14.93 11.18
C ASN A 162 -12.21 -14.33 11.02
N ALA A 163 -13.24 -15.16 11.15
CA ALA A 163 -14.63 -14.76 11.01
C ALA A 163 -15.07 -13.64 11.99
N ALA A 164 -14.39 -13.47 13.14
CA ALA A 164 -14.66 -12.36 14.05
C ALA A 164 -14.12 -11.02 13.52
N LEU A 165 -13.12 -11.04 12.63
CA LEU A 165 -12.46 -9.85 12.10
C LEU A 165 -12.99 -9.42 10.74
N ILE A 166 -13.69 -10.29 10.03
CA ILE A 166 -14.19 -10.07 8.66
C ILE A 166 -15.70 -10.15 8.67
N THR A 167 -16.35 -9.13 8.12
CA THR A 167 -17.81 -9.12 7.99
C THR A 167 -18.26 -10.20 7.01
N ALA A 168 -19.28 -10.95 7.39
CA ALA A 168 -19.79 -12.05 6.59
C ALA A 168 -20.63 -11.55 5.41
N HIS A 169 -20.18 -11.81 4.19
CA HIS A 169 -20.89 -11.55 2.94
C HIS A 169 -20.95 -12.83 2.08
N PRO A 170 -21.64 -13.92 2.54
CA PRO A 170 -21.54 -15.24 1.92
C PRO A 170 -21.93 -15.25 0.44
N HIS A 171 -23.00 -14.54 0.06
CA HIS A 171 -23.43 -14.45 -1.34
C HIS A 171 -22.42 -13.70 -2.22
N LEU A 172 -21.80 -12.67 -1.69
CA LEU A 172 -20.75 -11.90 -2.38
C LEU A 172 -19.54 -12.78 -2.67
N TYR A 173 -19.01 -13.47 -1.66
CA TYR A 173 -17.82 -14.32 -1.84
C TYR A 173 -18.13 -15.54 -2.72
N ALA A 174 -19.34 -16.09 -2.66
CA ALA A 174 -19.80 -17.12 -3.60
C ALA A 174 -19.83 -16.57 -5.04
N GLY A 175 -20.34 -15.35 -5.23
CA GLY A 175 -20.35 -14.68 -6.53
C GLY A 175 -18.95 -14.42 -7.09
N LEU A 176 -18.02 -13.93 -6.25
CA LEU A 176 -16.61 -13.74 -6.63
C LEU A 176 -15.91 -15.04 -7.04
N SER A 177 -16.40 -16.19 -6.55
CA SER A 177 -15.87 -17.51 -6.87
C SER A 177 -16.63 -18.21 -8.01
N SER A 178 -17.69 -17.60 -8.55
CA SER A 178 -18.56 -18.15 -9.59
C SER A 178 -17.81 -18.32 -10.92
N GLU A 179 -18.14 -19.37 -11.66
CA GLU A 179 -17.67 -19.58 -13.04
C GLU A 179 -18.60 -18.89 -14.06
N ASP A 180 -19.81 -18.46 -13.66
CA ASP A 180 -20.67 -17.65 -14.49
C ASP A 180 -20.14 -16.21 -14.57
N LEU A 181 -19.85 -15.77 -15.79
CA LEU A 181 -19.20 -14.47 -16.04
C LEU A 181 -20.01 -13.29 -15.48
N LYS A 182 -21.35 -13.31 -15.70
CA LYS A 182 -22.20 -12.21 -15.23
C LYS A 182 -22.22 -12.15 -13.70
N THR A 183 -22.43 -13.28 -13.05
CA THR A 183 -22.43 -13.39 -11.57
C THR A 183 -21.11 -12.93 -10.98
N HIS A 184 -19.98 -13.34 -11.57
CA HIS A 184 -18.65 -12.91 -11.14
C HIS A 184 -18.46 -11.40 -11.25
N LEU A 185 -18.78 -10.80 -12.41
CA LEU A 185 -18.60 -9.37 -12.64
C LEU A 185 -19.54 -8.51 -11.77
N ASP A 186 -20.78 -8.95 -11.56
CA ASP A 186 -21.73 -8.30 -10.66
C ASP A 186 -21.20 -8.34 -9.20
N ALA A 187 -20.63 -9.47 -8.78
CA ALA A 187 -19.99 -9.60 -7.47
C ALA A 187 -18.74 -8.73 -7.32
N VAL A 188 -17.88 -8.63 -8.34
CA VAL A 188 -16.72 -7.71 -8.38
C VAL A 188 -17.17 -6.26 -8.18
N ARG A 189 -18.20 -5.82 -8.90
CA ARG A 189 -18.73 -4.47 -8.77
C ARG A 189 -19.32 -4.21 -7.39
N THR A 190 -20.08 -5.18 -6.85
CA THR A 190 -20.66 -5.12 -5.51
C THR A 190 -19.59 -5.04 -4.43
N PHE A 191 -18.54 -5.87 -4.52
CA PHE A 191 -17.42 -5.85 -3.59
C PHE A 191 -16.74 -4.48 -3.54
N LEU A 192 -16.46 -3.89 -4.70
CA LEU A 192 -15.87 -2.55 -4.77
C LEU A 192 -16.80 -1.47 -4.22
N GLY A 193 -18.12 -1.61 -4.41
CA GLY A 193 -19.11 -0.72 -3.80
C GLY A 193 -19.04 -0.72 -2.28
N LEU A 194 -18.85 -1.88 -1.66
CA LEU A 194 -18.70 -2.03 -0.20
C LEU A 194 -17.37 -1.48 0.35
N CYS A 195 -16.38 -1.25 -0.51
CA CYS A 195 -15.13 -0.64 -0.06
C CYS A 195 -15.28 0.84 0.33
N PHE A 196 -16.38 1.50 -0.02
CA PHE A 196 -16.53 2.95 0.17
C PHE A 196 -17.82 3.28 0.93
N HIS A 197 -17.70 4.03 2.01
CA HIS A 197 -18.82 4.71 2.62
C HIS A 197 -19.26 5.90 1.74
N THR A 198 -18.30 6.71 1.31
CA THR A 198 -18.51 7.76 0.31
C THR A 198 -17.96 7.28 -1.02
N GLN A 199 -18.85 6.99 -1.97
CA GLN A 199 -18.43 6.51 -3.28
C GLN A 199 -17.54 7.52 -4.00
N PRO A 200 -16.45 7.10 -4.66
CA PRO A 200 -15.65 7.98 -5.51
C PRO A 200 -16.47 8.45 -6.72
N ASP A 201 -15.97 9.46 -7.43
CA ASP A 201 -16.58 9.89 -8.69
C ASP A 201 -16.68 8.73 -9.71
N ALA A 202 -17.66 8.82 -10.62
CA ALA A 202 -17.93 7.74 -11.56
C ALA A 202 -16.71 7.34 -12.40
N PRO A 203 -15.90 8.26 -12.97
CA PRO A 203 -14.69 7.89 -13.70
C PRO A 203 -13.68 7.11 -12.85
N THR A 204 -13.50 7.49 -11.59
CA THR A 204 -12.62 6.79 -10.66
C THR A 204 -13.17 5.39 -10.33
N PHE A 205 -14.46 5.29 -9.99
CA PHE A 205 -15.09 4.00 -9.69
C PHE A 205 -15.03 3.04 -10.87
N GLU A 206 -15.36 3.48 -12.09
CA GLU A 206 -15.30 2.65 -13.32
C GLU A 206 -13.88 2.17 -13.63
N ARG A 207 -12.86 3.00 -13.39
CA ARG A 207 -11.46 2.60 -13.53
C ARG A 207 -11.07 1.53 -12.51
N LEU A 208 -11.52 1.65 -11.25
CA LEU A 208 -11.29 0.64 -10.21
C LEU A 208 -11.99 -0.68 -10.53
N VAL A 209 -13.26 -0.65 -10.99
CA VAL A 209 -14.00 -1.84 -11.44
C VAL A 209 -13.29 -2.52 -12.61
N SER A 210 -12.84 -1.74 -13.60
CA SER A 210 -12.11 -2.28 -14.76
C SER A 210 -10.80 -2.95 -14.34
N SER A 211 -10.07 -2.35 -13.40
CA SER A 211 -8.85 -2.92 -12.83
C SER A 211 -9.14 -4.20 -12.05
N ALA A 212 -10.21 -4.22 -11.26
CA ALA A 212 -10.61 -5.38 -10.47
C ALA A 212 -11.02 -6.57 -11.36
N ALA A 213 -11.67 -6.32 -12.48
CA ALA A 213 -12.03 -7.35 -13.45
C ALA A 213 -10.83 -8.03 -14.11
N MET A 214 -9.63 -7.42 -14.03
CA MET A 214 -8.37 -8.04 -14.47
C MET A 214 -7.82 -9.08 -13.49
N ALA A 215 -8.38 -9.21 -12.28
CA ALA A 215 -7.90 -10.16 -11.29
C ALA A 215 -8.12 -11.61 -11.72
N SER A 216 -7.23 -12.50 -11.28
CA SER A 216 -7.31 -13.94 -11.59
C SER A 216 -8.49 -14.58 -10.85
N TRP A 217 -9.32 -15.33 -11.58
CA TRP A 217 -10.39 -16.14 -10.99
C TRP A 217 -9.86 -17.26 -10.10
N ALA A 218 -8.70 -17.82 -10.41
CA ALA A 218 -8.04 -18.79 -9.53
C ALA A 218 -7.62 -18.14 -8.20
N MET A 219 -7.18 -16.87 -8.23
CA MET A 219 -6.85 -16.10 -7.04
C MET A 219 -8.09 -15.82 -6.20
N THR A 220 -9.19 -15.36 -6.78
CA THR A 220 -10.43 -15.09 -6.03
C THR A 220 -11.00 -16.33 -5.34
N ARG A 221 -10.89 -17.51 -5.98
CA ARG A 221 -11.26 -18.79 -5.36
C ARG A 221 -10.30 -19.23 -4.25
N ALA A 222 -9.04 -18.83 -4.31
CA ALA A 222 -8.02 -19.25 -3.34
C ALA A 222 -8.01 -18.42 -2.06
N THR A 223 -8.26 -17.11 -2.18
CA THR A 223 -8.06 -16.12 -1.11
C THR A 223 -8.80 -16.45 0.20
N PRO A 224 -10.05 -16.95 0.21
CA PRO A 224 -10.73 -17.27 1.47
C PRO A 224 -10.06 -18.39 2.29
N ALA A 225 -9.20 -19.19 1.66
CA ALA A 225 -8.45 -20.29 2.28
C ALA A 225 -6.94 -20.02 2.36
N MET A 226 -6.52 -18.75 2.23
CA MET A 226 -5.11 -18.38 2.35
C MET A 226 -4.61 -18.56 3.78
N THR A 227 -3.40 -19.06 3.95
CA THR A 227 -2.75 -19.14 5.26
C THR A 227 -2.26 -17.78 5.73
N VAL A 228 -2.42 -17.49 7.03
CA VAL A 228 -1.95 -16.25 7.66
C VAL A 228 -1.32 -16.57 9.02
N ASP A 229 0.00 -16.41 9.10
CA ASP A 229 0.78 -16.75 10.29
C ASP A 229 0.99 -15.53 11.21
N VAL A 230 -0.08 -14.79 11.50
CA VAL A 230 -0.01 -13.52 12.26
C VAL A 230 0.61 -13.69 13.64
N ALA A 231 0.34 -14.80 14.31
CA ALA A 231 0.85 -15.09 15.67
C ALA A 231 2.38 -15.29 15.68
N GLU A 232 2.98 -15.64 14.56
CA GLU A 232 4.42 -15.85 14.44
C GLU A 232 5.20 -14.55 14.15
N GLY A 233 4.54 -13.54 13.57
CA GLY A 233 5.18 -12.29 13.12
C GLY A 233 4.87 -11.09 14.00
N LEU A 234 3.62 -10.67 14.04
CA LEU A 234 3.20 -9.40 14.66
C LEU A 234 3.58 -9.27 16.16
N PRO A 235 3.53 -10.32 17.00
CA PRO A 235 3.97 -10.23 18.41
C PRO A 235 5.47 -9.92 18.56
N LYS A 236 6.28 -10.35 17.59
CA LYS A 236 7.74 -10.20 17.61
C LYS A 236 8.21 -8.89 16.97
N ALA A 237 7.34 -8.19 16.27
CA ALA A 237 7.67 -6.94 15.59
C ALA A 237 8.08 -5.87 16.59
N LYS A 238 9.29 -5.30 16.41
CA LYS A 238 9.87 -4.23 17.24
C LYS A 238 9.70 -2.86 16.59
N VAL A 239 9.58 -2.82 15.27
CA VAL A 239 9.31 -1.59 14.52
C VAL A 239 7.95 -1.00 14.90
N PRO A 240 7.75 0.32 14.76
CA PRO A 240 6.44 0.95 14.94
C PRO A 240 5.37 0.30 14.07
N VAL A 241 4.17 0.07 14.64
CA VAL A 241 3.00 -0.45 13.93
C VAL A 241 1.82 0.49 14.15
N LEU A 242 1.19 0.91 13.07
CA LEU A 242 0.02 1.79 13.06
C LEU A 242 -1.15 1.12 12.34
N MET A 243 -2.35 1.26 12.87
CA MET A 243 -3.61 0.86 12.22
C MET A 243 -4.40 2.12 11.87
N LEU A 244 -4.76 2.28 10.60
CA LEU A 244 -5.59 3.36 10.06
C LEU A 244 -6.87 2.74 9.50
N TYR A 245 -7.99 2.90 10.20
CA TYR A 245 -9.21 2.15 9.92
C TYR A 245 -10.41 3.07 9.75
N GLY A 246 -11.29 2.74 8.80
CA GLY A 246 -12.56 3.41 8.59
C GLY A 246 -13.60 3.03 9.64
N GLY A 247 -14.31 4.02 10.17
CA GLY A 247 -15.40 3.84 11.15
C GLY A 247 -16.67 3.25 10.56
N LYS A 248 -16.79 3.25 9.23
CA LYS A 248 -17.92 2.74 8.43
C LYS A 248 -17.52 1.57 7.54
N ASP A 249 -16.43 0.88 7.87
CA ASP A 249 -15.97 -0.29 7.12
C ASP A 249 -17.00 -1.42 7.19
N GLU A 250 -17.48 -1.88 6.02
CA GLU A 250 -18.44 -2.97 5.88
C GLU A 250 -17.77 -4.33 5.61
N LEU A 251 -16.45 -4.38 5.45
CA LEU A 251 -15.69 -5.59 5.11
C LEU A 251 -14.81 -6.09 6.27
N VAL A 252 -14.23 -5.20 7.05
CA VAL A 252 -13.37 -5.54 8.19
C VAL A 252 -13.95 -4.96 9.49
N ASN A 253 -14.12 -5.81 10.48
CA ASN A 253 -14.66 -5.43 11.77
C ASN A 253 -13.65 -4.62 12.57
N LEU A 254 -13.81 -3.29 12.61
CA LEU A 254 -12.91 -2.32 13.24
C LEU A 254 -12.49 -2.69 14.66
N GLN A 255 -13.44 -2.79 15.58
CA GLN A 255 -13.12 -2.98 17.02
C GLN A 255 -12.49 -4.35 17.32
N PRO A 256 -13.01 -5.48 16.78
CA PRO A 256 -12.36 -6.77 16.92
C PRO A 256 -10.94 -6.80 16.36
N SER A 257 -10.69 -6.16 15.20
CA SER A 257 -9.37 -6.14 14.56
C SER A 257 -8.34 -5.37 15.40
N ILE A 258 -8.69 -4.18 15.91
CA ILE A 258 -7.82 -3.40 16.80
C ILE A 258 -7.55 -4.15 18.11
N ALA A 259 -8.60 -4.74 18.72
CA ALA A 259 -8.46 -5.51 19.94
C ALA A 259 -7.54 -6.72 19.75
N ARG A 260 -7.73 -7.48 18.66
CA ARG A 260 -6.88 -8.63 18.34
C ARG A 260 -5.43 -8.22 18.06
N ALA A 261 -5.22 -7.16 17.31
CA ALA A 261 -3.88 -6.65 17.03
C ALA A 261 -3.14 -6.25 18.33
N ARG A 262 -3.81 -5.56 19.26
CA ARG A 262 -3.25 -5.17 20.55
C ARG A 262 -2.99 -6.34 21.49
N GLN A 263 -3.78 -7.41 21.42
CA GLN A 263 -3.48 -8.67 22.13
C GLN A 263 -2.16 -9.28 21.65
N LEU A 264 -1.91 -9.21 20.34
CA LEU A 264 -0.68 -9.73 19.72
C LEU A 264 0.52 -8.82 19.99
N ASN A 265 0.33 -7.50 19.90
CA ASN A 265 1.39 -6.52 20.15
C ASN A 265 0.80 -5.25 20.82
N PRO A 266 0.96 -5.09 22.14
CA PRO A 266 0.38 -3.97 22.89
C PRO A 266 0.90 -2.58 22.49
N ARG A 267 1.99 -2.49 21.71
CA ARG A 267 2.59 -1.22 21.26
C ARG A 267 1.90 -0.65 20.01
N ILE A 268 0.94 -1.37 19.44
CA ILE A 268 0.23 -0.94 18.23
C ILE A 268 -0.59 0.32 18.52
N GLN A 269 -0.36 1.33 17.69
CA GLN A 269 -1.18 2.55 17.64
C GLN A 269 -2.32 2.40 16.65
N SER A 270 -3.41 3.11 16.86
CA SER A 270 -4.53 3.12 15.92
C SER A 270 -5.15 4.51 15.81
N LYS A 271 -5.64 4.85 14.61
CA LYS A 271 -6.48 6.02 14.33
C LYS A 271 -7.71 5.56 13.56
N VAL A 272 -8.85 6.16 13.86
CA VAL A 272 -10.13 5.86 13.21
C VAL A 272 -10.54 7.04 12.34
N TYR A 273 -11.00 6.73 11.14
CA TYR A 273 -11.59 7.63 10.16
C TYR A 273 -13.10 7.45 10.22
N GLU A 274 -13.76 8.21 11.09
CA GLU A 274 -15.15 8.00 11.49
C GLU A 274 -16.15 8.06 10.33
N ASN A 275 -15.79 8.76 9.25
CA ASN A 275 -16.65 8.98 8.09
C ASN A 275 -16.17 8.21 6.83
N SER A 276 -15.18 7.35 6.95
CA SER A 276 -14.68 6.52 5.86
C SER A 276 -15.12 5.06 6.03
N GLY A 277 -15.33 4.38 4.90
CA GLY A 277 -15.46 2.94 4.80
C GLY A 277 -14.10 2.24 4.81
N HIS A 278 -13.99 1.20 3.98
CA HIS A 278 -12.80 0.35 3.86
C HIS A 278 -11.61 1.01 3.13
N ALA A 279 -11.77 2.25 2.63
CA ALA A 279 -10.74 2.92 1.83
C ALA A 279 -10.47 4.38 2.27
N PRO A 280 -10.08 4.64 3.53
CA PRO A 280 -9.84 5.99 4.05
C PRO A 280 -8.76 6.75 3.27
N PHE A 281 -7.83 6.04 2.63
CA PHE A 281 -6.79 6.62 1.77
C PHE A 281 -7.33 7.23 0.47
N LEU A 282 -8.56 6.86 0.06
CA LEU A 282 -9.29 7.47 -1.06
C LEU A 282 -10.36 8.44 -0.59
N GLU A 283 -11.10 8.10 0.46
CA GLU A 283 -12.24 8.88 0.97
C GLU A 283 -11.79 10.13 1.73
N GLU A 284 -10.78 10.02 2.59
CA GLU A 284 -10.18 11.13 3.36
C GLU A 284 -8.69 11.30 3.03
N ALA A 285 -8.34 11.30 1.73
CA ALA A 285 -6.96 11.23 1.24
C ALA A 285 -6.01 12.27 1.86
N SER A 286 -6.46 13.52 2.03
CA SER A 286 -5.63 14.58 2.62
C SER A 286 -5.25 14.28 4.07
N ARG A 287 -6.21 13.83 4.89
CA ARG A 287 -6.00 13.42 6.28
C ARG A 287 -5.11 12.18 6.36
N PHE A 288 -5.38 11.21 5.49
CA PHE A 288 -4.58 9.99 5.41
C PHE A 288 -3.11 10.29 5.09
N ASN A 289 -2.85 11.14 4.08
CA ASN A 289 -1.50 11.53 3.70
C ASN A 289 -0.76 12.27 4.83
N THR A 290 -1.48 13.11 5.59
CA THR A 290 -0.92 13.80 6.78
C THR A 290 -0.56 12.79 7.88
N ASP A 291 -1.45 11.84 8.19
CA ASP A 291 -1.21 10.82 9.21
C ASP A 291 -0.06 9.88 8.82
N LEU A 292 0.03 9.52 7.54
CA LEU A 292 1.11 8.70 7.01
C LEU A 292 2.47 9.44 7.09
N ALA A 293 2.51 10.72 6.70
CA ALA A 293 3.72 11.53 6.81
C ALA A 293 4.18 11.66 8.28
N ALA A 294 3.26 11.89 9.22
CA ALA A 294 3.58 11.95 10.65
C ALA A 294 4.11 10.61 11.19
N PHE A 295 3.57 9.48 10.71
CA PHE A 295 4.10 8.16 11.05
C PHE A 295 5.51 7.94 10.52
N MET A 296 5.79 8.36 9.28
CA MET A 296 7.13 8.30 8.69
C MET A 296 8.16 9.07 9.51
N ASP A 297 7.80 10.28 9.96
CA ASP A 297 8.68 11.11 10.79
C ASP A 297 8.95 10.43 12.15
N SER A 298 7.95 9.82 12.77
CA SER A 298 8.10 9.08 14.04
C SER A 298 8.94 7.81 13.90
N ALA A 299 8.77 7.06 12.80
CA ALA A 299 9.53 5.86 12.51
C ALA A 299 11.01 6.16 12.28
N ALA A 300 11.32 7.29 11.62
CA ALA A 300 12.69 7.75 11.41
C ALA A 300 13.39 8.12 12.74
N ILE A 301 12.67 8.72 13.69
CA ILE A 301 13.19 9.02 15.03
C ILE A 301 13.48 7.73 15.81
N ALA A 302 12.54 6.77 15.78
CA ALA A 302 12.72 5.49 16.45
C ALA A 302 13.92 4.69 15.91
N ALA A 303 14.19 4.76 14.61
CA ALA A 303 15.35 4.12 13.99
C ALA A 303 16.68 4.69 14.51
N LYS A 304 16.79 6.03 14.63
CA LYS A 304 18.01 6.71 15.11
C LYS A 304 18.30 6.45 16.59
N SER A 305 17.27 6.18 17.41
CA SER A 305 17.44 5.89 18.84
C SER A 305 17.81 4.44 19.14
N SER A 306 17.79 3.56 18.13
CA SER A 306 18.14 2.13 18.23
C SER A 306 19.53 1.79 17.66
N GLU A 307 20.22 2.77 17.06
CA GLU A 307 21.62 2.72 16.65
C GLU A 307 22.54 3.24 17.79
#